data_6cde206c8a70e1b9d405f6bfbc6359f3
#
_entry.id   6cde206c8a70e1b9d405f6bfbc6359f3
#
_cell.length_a   1.000
_cell.length_b   1.000
_cell.length_c   1.000
_cell.angle_alpha   90.00
_cell.angle_beta   90.00
_cell.angle_gamma   90.00
#
_symmetry.space_group_name_H-M   'P 1'
#
loop_
_entity.id
_entity.type
_entity.pdbx_description
1 polymer ?
#
loop_
_entity_poly.entity_id
_entity_poly.type
_entity_poly.pdbx_seq_one_letter_code
_entity_poly.pdbx_strand_id
1 'polypeptide(L)'
;MAAWLRRRFWRTVLFLTGGLTVKGKLPKSGCVVVANHSSHADTAVLLATLGAARAPRVAAAADYWFRNRVRRLVCSVLAAAFPVRRHGGGYSDLQDIAGPMLRAGHAVVVFPEGTRGGGEGGEGGDVGEFRRGAVELAVSNGVPVVPVALSGTARLLPKGGRLRPHAVRVRIGRPLTAPDADTARSAVLGLLAECRPRDSRVRRRIARLALSWRGLGLVAAWSFAEALSWPLLPELALAVLCVAAPRAGLRLTVSAAVASVAGGLVALALYSGTSVELPQPLTTSRMHTTAQKEIRLEGARAVRHQPASGIPYKVYAAEAGRAGVPAGAWVLRSTAARGQRIVGVGLVLTLIGVLSQRWRRFFPQYLIFVGVAFTALFALVISAWR
;
A
#
# COMPACT_ATOMS: atom_id res chain seq x y z
N MET A 1 -8.96 32.19 -8.56
CA MET A 1 -7.53 31.79 -8.61
C MET A 1 -7.10 30.97 -7.41
N ALA A 2 -7.25 31.42 -6.18
CA ALA A 2 -6.80 30.69 -4.97
C ALA A 2 -7.35 29.26 -4.82
N ALA A 3 -8.65 29.01 -5.08
CA ALA A 3 -9.25 27.68 -5.00
C ALA A 3 -8.66 26.69 -6.02
N TRP A 4 -8.31 27.16 -7.21
CA TRP A 4 -7.69 26.36 -8.25
C TRP A 4 -6.25 25.97 -7.90
N LEU A 5 -5.44 26.93 -7.40
CA LEU A 5 -4.07 26.68 -6.94
C LEU A 5 -4.04 25.69 -5.78
N ARG A 6 -4.94 25.87 -4.80
CA ARG A 6 -5.09 24.96 -3.65
C ARG A 6 -5.46 23.55 -4.08
N ARG A 7 -6.40 23.42 -5.03
CA ARG A 7 -6.80 22.14 -5.59
C ARG A 7 -5.64 21.44 -6.28
N ARG A 8 -4.87 22.14 -7.10
CA ARG A 8 -3.69 21.56 -7.78
C ARG A 8 -2.62 21.14 -6.78
N PHE A 9 -2.30 21.98 -5.81
CA PHE A 9 -1.36 21.67 -4.74
C PHE A 9 -1.73 20.35 -4.03
N TRP A 10 -2.97 20.25 -3.52
CA TRP A 10 -3.39 19.03 -2.81
C TRP A 10 -3.47 17.80 -3.74
N ARG A 11 -3.81 17.96 -4.99
CA ARG A 11 -3.78 16.85 -5.97
C ARG A 11 -2.37 16.35 -6.20
N THR A 12 -1.39 17.22 -6.31
CA THR A 12 0.03 16.85 -6.44
C THR A 12 0.51 16.11 -5.19
N VAL A 13 0.23 16.64 -4.00
CA VAL A 13 0.59 15.97 -2.73
C VAL A 13 -0.03 14.56 -2.67
N LEU A 14 -1.32 14.43 -2.97
CA LEU A 14 -2.00 13.13 -2.92
C LEU A 14 -1.54 12.16 -4.02
N PHE A 15 -1.14 12.66 -5.18
CA PHE A 15 -0.52 11.85 -6.23
C PHE A 15 0.79 11.23 -5.74
N LEU A 16 1.66 12.04 -5.12
CA LEU A 16 2.95 11.60 -4.58
C LEU A 16 2.81 10.68 -3.36
N THR A 17 1.71 10.78 -2.61
CA THR A 17 1.50 10.01 -1.37
C THR A 17 0.59 8.78 -1.53
N GLY A 18 0.36 8.29 -2.75
CA GLY A 18 -0.35 7.04 -2.96
C GLY A 18 -1.55 7.09 -3.90
N GLY A 19 -1.87 8.28 -4.41
CA GLY A 19 -2.89 8.50 -5.43
C GLY A 19 -4.30 8.77 -4.87
N LEU A 20 -5.08 9.48 -5.70
CA LEU A 20 -6.45 9.89 -5.42
C LEU A 20 -7.39 9.38 -6.52
N THR A 21 -8.43 8.65 -6.12
CA THR A 21 -9.50 8.21 -7.03
C THR A 21 -10.81 8.89 -6.62
N VAL A 22 -11.46 9.57 -7.56
CA VAL A 22 -12.70 10.30 -7.34
C VAL A 22 -13.80 9.75 -8.24
N LYS A 23 -15.01 9.55 -7.69
CA LYS A 23 -16.21 9.26 -8.45
C LYS A 23 -17.36 10.15 -7.96
N GLY A 24 -18.18 10.63 -8.90
CA GLY A 24 -19.24 11.59 -8.66
C GLY A 24 -18.80 13.04 -8.90
N LYS A 25 -19.77 13.96 -8.88
CA LYS A 25 -19.58 15.41 -9.12
C LYS A 25 -20.53 16.19 -8.20
N LEU A 26 -20.13 17.41 -7.82
CA LEU A 26 -21.01 18.34 -7.13
C LEU A 26 -22.06 18.92 -8.08
N PRO A 27 -23.23 19.36 -7.56
CA PRO A 27 -24.22 20.11 -8.33
C PRO A 27 -23.66 21.46 -8.81
N LYS A 28 -24.34 22.07 -9.74
CA LYS A 28 -23.97 23.41 -10.27
C LYS A 28 -24.36 24.56 -9.33
N SER A 29 -25.24 24.32 -8.37
CA SER A 29 -25.65 25.28 -7.32
C SER A 29 -24.74 25.19 -6.09
N GLY A 30 -24.92 26.15 -5.15
CA GLY A 30 -24.38 26.03 -3.80
C GLY A 30 -24.87 24.74 -3.12
N CYS A 31 -24.08 24.18 -2.23
CA CYS A 31 -24.45 22.95 -1.54
C CYS A 31 -23.70 22.79 -0.22
N VAL A 32 -24.31 22.10 0.73
CA VAL A 32 -23.63 21.64 1.96
C VAL A 32 -23.09 20.24 1.71
N VAL A 33 -21.78 20.09 1.82
CA VAL A 33 -21.11 18.80 1.69
C VAL A 33 -20.94 18.20 3.10
N VAL A 34 -21.49 17.02 3.31
CA VAL A 34 -21.31 16.23 4.54
C VAL A 34 -20.42 15.04 4.29
N ALA A 35 -19.41 14.82 5.13
CA ALA A 35 -18.46 13.74 4.95
C ALA A 35 -18.09 13.09 6.29
N ASN A 36 -17.68 11.81 6.25
CA ASN A 36 -17.07 11.15 7.40
C ASN A 36 -15.70 11.77 7.72
N HIS A 37 -15.35 11.79 9.02
CA HIS A 37 -14.12 12.43 9.49
C HIS A 37 -13.24 11.47 10.30
N SER A 38 -12.15 11.00 9.70
CA SER A 38 -11.24 10.03 10.30
C SER A 38 -9.78 10.51 10.40
N SER A 39 -9.43 11.60 9.68
CA SER A 39 -8.05 12.06 9.57
C SER A 39 -7.96 13.56 9.32
N HIS A 40 -6.84 14.17 9.70
CA HIS A 40 -6.50 15.53 9.25
C HIS A 40 -6.36 15.64 7.72
N ALA A 41 -6.04 14.54 7.03
CA ALA A 41 -5.97 14.51 5.58
C ALA A 41 -7.34 14.68 4.88
N ASP A 42 -8.47 14.48 5.58
CA ASP A 42 -9.81 14.56 4.99
C ASP A 42 -10.08 15.91 4.34
N THR A 43 -9.69 16.99 4.99
CA THR A 43 -9.82 18.37 4.45
C THR A 43 -9.01 18.53 3.17
N ALA A 44 -7.75 18.11 3.16
CA ALA A 44 -6.88 18.17 1.98
C ALA A 44 -7.45 17.36 0.81
N VAL A 45 -7.99 16.18 1.11
CA VAL A 45 -8.62 15.28 0.13
C VAL A 45 -9.88 15.91 -0.47
N LEU A 46 -10.73 16.51 0.34
CA LEU A 46 -11.92 17.20 -0.15
C LEU A 46 -11.55 18.40 -1.03
N LEU A 47 -10.58 19.22 -0.63
CA LEU A 47 -10.12 20.36 -1.43
C LEU A 47 -9.44 19.93 -2.75
N ALA A 48 -8.78 18.78 -2.78
CA ALA A 48 -8.25 18.20 -4.01
C ALA A 48 -9.34 17.66 -4.95
N THR A 49 -10.47 17.23 -4.35
CA THR A 49 -11.57 16.53 -5.04
C THR A 49 -12.62 17.47 -5.57
N LEU A 50 -13.11 18.36 -4.70
CA LEU A 50 -14.21 19.26 -5.01
C LEU A 50 -13.79 20.29 -6.08
N GLY A 51 -14.70 20.59 -6.99
CA GLY A 51 -14.42 21.50 -8.10
C GLY A 51 -14.05 22.90 -7.62
N ALA A 52 -12.96 23.46 -8.13
CA ALA A 52 -12.51 24.81 -7.77
C ALA A 52 -13.55 25.91 -8.09
N ALA A 53 -14.39 25.70 -9.12
CA ALA A 53 -15.50 26.58 -9.46
C ALA A 53 -16.54 26.72 -8.34
N ARG A 54 -16.63 25.76 -7.43
CA ARG A 54 -17.50 25.80 -6.24
C ARG A 54 -16.82 26.46 -5.03
N ALA A 55 -15.60 26.94 -5.17
CA ALA A 55 -14.80 27.58 -4.13
C ALA A 55 -15.00 26.95 -2.75
N PRO A 56 -14.70 25.63 -2.57
CA PRO A 56 -15.06 24.90 -1.36
C PRO A 56 -14.48 25.56 -0.11
N ARG A 57 -15.31 25.69 0.93
CA ARG A 57 -14.98 26.23 2.24
C ARG A 57 -15.26 25.19 3.31
N VAL A 58 -14.40 25.08 4.32
CA VAL A 58 -14.48 24.03 5.33
C VAL A 58 -14.76 24.61 6.70
N ALA A 59 -15.82 24.15 7.36
CA ALA A 59 -16.09 24.51 8.74
C ALA A 59 -15.06 23.86 9.65
N ALA A 60 -14.35 24.63 10.45
CA ALA A 60 -13.32 24.15 11.33
C ALA A 60 -13.48 24.69 12.76
N ALA A 61 -13.13 23.86 13.75
CA ALA A 61 -13.22 24.20 15.16
C ALA A 61 -12.38 25.43 15.51
N ALA A 62 -13.05 26.49 15.99
CA ALA A 62 -12.43 27.78 16.30
C ALA A 62 -11.39 27.66 17.42
N ASP A 63 -11.73 26.90 18.47
CA ASP A 63 -10.90 26.66 19.65
C ASP A 63 -9.58 25.96 19.37
N TYR A 64 -9.52 25.16 18.29
CA TYR A 64 -8.34 24.39 17.96
C TYR A 64 -7.51 25.01 16.82
N TRP A 65 -8.15 25.42 15.72
CA TRP A 65 -7.44 25.83 14.51
C TRP A 65 -7.16 27.35 14.47
N PHE A 66 -7.93 28.15 15.18
CA PHE A 66 -7.82 29.61 15.13
C PHE A 66 -7.19 30.23 16.39
N ARG A 67 -6.61 29.38 17.28
CA ARG A 67 -6.03 29.81 18.55
C ARG A 67 -4.78 30.70 18.38
N ASN A 68 -3.95 30.46 17.38
CA ASN A 68 -2.76 31.26 17.11
C ASN A 68 -2.69 31.73 15.65
N ARG A 69 -1.87 32.76 15.39
CA ARG A 69 -1.76 33.40 14.07
C ARG A 69 -1.27 32.43 12.97
N VAL A 70 -0.29 31.58 13.27
CA VAL A 70 0.29 30.63 12.31
C VAL A 70 -0.74 29.56 11.93
N ARG A 71 -1.41 28.94 12.91
CA ARG A 71 -2.45 27.95 12.64
C ARG A 71 -3.62 28.56 11.87
N ARG A 72 -4.02 29.79 12.21
CA ARG A 72 -5.06 30.54 11.48
C ARG A 72 -4.67 30.73 10.03
N LEU A 73 -3.44 31.21 9.75
CA LEU A 73 -2.96 31.41 8.39
C LEU A 73 -2.94 30.11 7.60
N VAL A 74 -2.34 29.04 8.15
CA VAL A 74 -2.29 27.72 7.52
C VAL A 74 -3.71 27.20 7.24
N CYS A 75 -4.61 27.30 8.20
CA CYS A 75 -5.99 26.82 8.06
C CYS A 75 -6.77 27.63 7.01
N SER A 76 -6.63 28.94 7.00
CA SER A 76 -7.31 29.80 6.02
C SER A 76 -6.77 29.61 4.60
N VAL A 77 -5.44 29.53 4.43
CA VAL A 77 -4.79 29.43 3.12
C VAL A 77 -4.87 28.01 2.56
N LEU A 78 -4.43 27.01 3.33
CA LEU A 78 -4.32 25.64 2.83
C LEU A 78 -5.62 24.84 2.96
N ALA A 79 -6.39 25.06 4.04
CA ALA A 79 -7.64 24.33 4.29
C ALA A 79 -8.89 25.10 3.82
N ALA A 80 -8.77 26.37 3.40
CA ALA A 80 -9.93 27.24 3.09
C ALA A 80 -10.96 27.25 4.22
N ALA A 81 -10.51 27.11 5.46
CA ALA A 81 -11.37 26.95 6.61
C ALA A 81 -11.88 28.28 7.17
N PHE A 82 -13.06 28.22 7.76
CA PHE A 82 -13.65 29.30 8.56
C PHE A 82 -13.98 28.77 9.98
N PRO A 83 -13.93 29.63 10.99
CA PRO A 83 -14.13 29.22 12.39
C PRO A 83 -15.60 28.96 12.72
N VAL A 84 -15.86 27.87 13.46
CA VAL A 84 -17.16 27.54 14.04
C VAL A 84 -16.96 27.11 15.49
N ARG A 85 -17.74 27.63 16.43
CA ARG A 85 -17.71 27.18 17.82
C ARG A 85 -18.29 25.79 17.96
N ARG A 86 -17.71 24.97 18.83
CA ARG A 86 -18.20 23.60 19.07
C ARG A 86 -19.34 23.56 20.11
N HIS A 87 -19.35 24.53 21.02
CA HIS A 87 -20.31 24.65 22.10
C HIS A 87 -20.85 26.08 22.16
N GLY A 88 -22.13 26.23 22.41
CA GLY A 88 -22.79 27.52 22.52
C GLY A 88 -22.71 28.40 21.27
N GLY A 89 -23.77 28.47 20.49
CA GLY A 89 -23.83 29.33 19.28
C GLY A 89 -23.15 28.78 18.02
N GLY A 90 -22.70 27.53 18.00
CA GLY A 90 -22.02 26.95 16.82
C GLY A 90 -22.89 26.90 15.57
N TYR A 91 -24.21 26.79 15.71
CA TYR A 91 -25.13 26.85 14.57
C TYR A 91 -25.30 28.28 14.04
N SER A 92 -25.41 29.30 14.92
CA SER A 92 -25.46 30.69 14.47
C SER A 92 -24.19 31.10 13.73
N ASP A 93 -23.00 30.74 14.26
CA ASP A 93 -21.72 30.98 13.57
C ASP A 93 -21.71 30.31 12.19
N LEU A 94 -22.23 29.08 12.11
CA LEU A 94 -22.30 28.34 10.86
C LEU A 94 -23.23 29.01 9.86
N GLN A 95 -24.41 29.47 10.30
CA GLN A 95 -25.41 30.14 9.49
C GLN A 95 -24.91 31.53 9.01
N ASP A 96 -24.34 32.31 9.94
CA ASP A 96 -23.91 33.70 9.65
C ASP A 96 -22.74 33.74 8.64
N ILE A 97 -21.80 32.77 8.77
CA ILE A 97 -20.61 32.72 7.91
C ILE A 97 -20.91 31.96 6.62
N ALA A 98 -21.57 30.81 6.69
CA ALA A 98 -21.75 29.93 5.54
C ALA A 98 -22.96 30.26 4.70
N GLY A 99 -24.01 30.87 5.27
CA GLY A 99 -25.22 31.27 4.52
C GLY A 99 -24.91 32.15 3.30
N PRO A 100 -24.19 33.28 3.45
CA PRO A 100 -23.76 34.09 2.31
C PRO A 100 -22.93 33.33 1.28
N MET A 101 -22.06 32.41 1.72
CA MET A 101 -21.24 31.57 0.82
C MET A 101 -22.13 30.63 -0.03
N LEU A 102 -23.13 30.00 0.60
CA LEU A 102 -24.07 29.09 -0.09
C LEU A 102 -24.89 29.84 -1.14
N ARG A 103 -25.38 31.04 -0.81
CA ARG A 103 -26.11 31.94 -1.76
C ARG A 103 -25.21 32.38 -2.92
N ALA A 104 -23.91 32.56 -2.68
CA ALA A 104 -22.93 32.84 -3.73
C ALA A 104 -22.54 31.59 -4.57
N GLY A 105 -23.17 30.43 -4.34
CA GLY A 105 -22.95 29.21 -5.10
C GLY A 105 -21.73 28.39 -4.66
N HIS A 106 -21.19 28.69 -3.49
CA HIS A 106 -20.06 27.95 -2.94
C HIS A 106 -20.48 26.59 -2.37
N ALA A 107 -19.52 25.65 -2.27
CA ALA A 107 -19.67 24.41 -1.54
C ALA A 107 -19.15 24.59 -0.11
N VAL A 108 -20.01 24.38 0.88
CA VAL A 108 -19.62 24.42 2.29
C VAL A 108 -19.47 23.02 2.81
N VAL A 109 -18.28 22.69 3.29
CA VAL A 109 -17.94 21.37 3.84
C VAL A 109 -18.11 21.38 5.35
N VAL A 110 -18.89 20.44 5.85
CA VAL A 110 -19.11 20.22 7.28
C VAL A 110 -18.81 18.75 7.60
N PHE A 111 -18.08 18.50 8.68
CA PHE A 111 -17.92 17.18 9.27
C PHE A 111 -18.91 17.03 10.42
N PRO A 112 -20.08 16.44 10.20
CA PRO A 112 -21.19 16.51 11.17
C PRO A 112 -20.96 15.64 12.41
N GLU A 113 -19.96 14.76 12.41
CA GLU A 113 -19.53 14.01 13.59
C GLU A 113 -18.96 14.92 14.70
N GLY A 114 -18.56 16.14 14.37
CA GLY A 114 -18.03 17.14 15.31
C GLY A 114 -16.64 16.84 15.88
N THR A 115 -16.27 15.58 15.96
CA THR A 115 -14.94 15.10 16.33
C THR A 115 -14.51 14.01 15.36
N ARG A 116 -13.20 13.79 15.26
CA ARG A 116 -12.70 12.67 14.47
C ARG A 116 -13.07 11.37 15.18
N GLY A 117 -13.85 10.51 14.52
CA GLY A 117 -14.25 9.21 15.04
C GLY A 117 -13.04 8.41 15.50
N GLY A 118 -13.05 8.02 16.77
CA GLY A 118 -11.98 7.27 17.44
C GLY A 118 -12.11 5.76 17.23
N GLY A 119 -12.45 5.27 16.06
CA GLY A 119 -12.38 3.84 15.78
C GLY A 119 -10.93 3.38 15.76
N GLU A 120 -10.44 2.81 16.84
CA GLU A 120 -9.27 1.96 16.87
C GLU A 120 -9.59 0.70 16.04
N GLY A 121 -9.09 0.64 14.87
CA GLY A 121 -9.17 -0.60 14.11
C GLY A 121 -9.63 -0.42 12.69
N GLY A 122 -8.74 -0.57 11.82
CA GLY A 122 -8.84 -1.26 10.54
C GLY A 122 -9.96 -0.81 9.59
N GLU A 123 -9.95 -1.17 8.50
CA GLU A 123 -10.78 -1.24 7.30
C GLU A 123 -12.30 -0.96 7.50
N GLY A 124 -12.70 0.28 7.71
CA GLY A 124 -14.09 0.74 7.77
C GLY A 124 -14.46 1.29 9.16
N GLY A 125 -13.83 2.41 9.56
CA GLY A 125 -14.20 3.10 10.80
C GLY A 125 -15.70 3.41 10.82
N ASP A 126 -16.34 3.13 11.93
CA ASP A 126 -17.73 3.51 12.15
C ASP A 126 -17.85 5.02 11.97
N VAL A 127 -18.78 5.44 11.14
CA VAL A 127 -19.17 6.84 11.01
C VAL A 127 -19.98 7.19 12.22
N GLY A 128 -19.51 8.15 13.01
CA GLY A 128 -20.20 8.63 14.18
C GLY A 128 -21.60 9.19 13.87
N GLU A 129 -22.36 9.51 14.88
CA GLU A 129 -23.65 10.17 14.72
C GLU A 129 -23.49 11.56 14.09
N PHE A 130 -24.39 11.90 13.20
CA PHE A 130 -24.38 13.19 12.56
C PHE A 130 -25.20 14.20 13.37
N ARG A 131 -24.59 15.33 13.67
CA ARG A 131 -25.28 16.48 14.28
C ARG A 131 -26.13 17.18 13.23
N ARG A 132 -27.30 17.69 13.63
CA ARG A 132 -28.31 18.31 12.76
C ARG A 132 -27.85 19.59 12.07
N GLY A 133 -26.91 20.35 12.64
CA GLY A 133 -26.53 21.69 12.17
C GLY A 133 -26.13 21.79 10.70
N ALA A 134 -25.52 20.74 10.11
CA ALA A 134 -25.20 20.74 8.68
C ALA A 134 -26.44 20.62 7.79
N VAL A 135 -27.42 19.85 8.22
CA VAL A 135 -28.68 19.65 7.50
C VAL A 135 -29.56 20.89 7.64
N GLU A 136 -29.69 21.43 8.84
CA GLU A 136 -30.42 22.65 9.13
C GLU A 136 -29.87 23.84 8.32
N LEU A 137 -28.53 23.97 8.21
CA LEU A 137 -27.88 24.96 7.35
C LEU A 137 -28.33 24.82 5.90
N ALA A 138 -28.41 23.61 5.37
CA ALA A 138 -28.82 23.36 3.99
C ALA A 138 -30.29 23.73 3.78
N VAL A 139 -31.18 23.32 4.68
CA VAL A 139 -32.64 23.61 4.63
C VAL A 139 -32.88 25.10 4.72
N SER A 140 -32.28 25.80 5.70
CA SER A 140 -32.45 27.22 5.91
C SER A 140 -31.97 28.10 4.73
N ASN A 141 -31.07 27.59 3.91
CA ASN A 141 -30.55 28.29 2.73
C ASN A 141 -31.10 27.74 1.38
N GLY A 142 -32.05 26.80 1.40
CA GLY A 142 -32.65 26.20 0.21
C GLY A 142 -31.68 25.47 -0.72
N VAL A 143 -30.60 24.92 -0.17
CA VAL A 143 -29.56 24.21 -0.93
C VAL A 143 -29.53 22.72 -0.60
N PRO A 144 -29.10 21.86 -1.54
CA PRO A 144 -29.01 20.42 -1.26
C PRO A 144 -27.86 20.06 -0.34
N VAL A 145 -28.03 18.96 0.39
CA VAL A 145 -26.96 18.26 1.11
C VAL A 145 -26.31 17.24 0.16
N VAL A 146 -24.99 17.27 0.03
CA VAL A 146 -24.24 16.30 -0.79
C VAL A 146 -23.43 15.38 0.11
N PRO A 147 -23.78 14.09 0.22
CA PRO A 147 -23.02 13.15 1.00
C PRO A 147 -21.73 12.78 0.27
N VAL A 148 -20.62 12.75 1.00
CA VAL A 148 -19.29 12.38 0.47
C VAL A 148 -18.63 11.37 1.38
N ALA A 149 -18.17 10.26 0.83
CA ALA A 149 -17.41 9.25 1.55
C ALA A 149 -15.92 9.34 1.26
N LEU A 150 -15.12 9.33 2.32
CA LEU A 150 -13.66 9.34 2.30
C LEU A 150 -13.12 8.01 2.82
N SER A 151 -12.27 7.34 2.05
CA SER A 151 -11.65 6.07 2.45
C SER A 151 -10.14 6.11 2.21
N GLY A 152 -9.37 5.58 3.16
CA GLY A 152 -7.92 5.53 3.10
C GLY A 152 -7.19 6.69 3.78
N THR A 153 -7.88 7.75 4.17
CA THR A 153 -7.29 8.94 4.80
C THR A 153 -6.70 8.66 6.18
N ALA A 154 -7.37 7.85 7.01
CA ALA A 154 -6.86 7.42 8.31
C ALA A 154 -5.57 6.59 8.19
N ARG A 155 -5.36 5.91 7.07
CA ARG A 155 -4.12 5.16 6.79
C ARG A 155 -3.04 6.05 6.20
N LEU A 156 -3.43 7.06 5.41
CA LEU A 156 -2.52 8.06 4.87
C LEU A 156 -1.91 8.91 5.99
N LEU A 157 -2.75 9.41 6.88
CA LEU A 157 -2.34 10.22 8.04
C LEU A 157 -3.14 9.80 9.28
N PRO A 158 -2.66 8.79 10.05
CA PRO A 158 -3.30 8.36 11.29
C PRO A 158 -3.36 9.47 12.34
N LYS A 159 -4.32 9.40 13.26
CA LYS A 159 -4.42 10.32 14.41
C LYS A 159 -3.14 10.21 15.25
N GLY A 160 -2.39 11.30 15.39
CA GLY A 160 -1.12 11.32 16.11
C GLY A 160 0.06 10.61 15.40
N GLY A 161 -0.16 10.09 14.16
CA GLY A 161 0.83 9.34 13.41
C GLY A 161 1.56 10.13 12.32
N ARG A 162 2.55 9.49 11.72
CA ARG A 162 3.30 10.03 10.58
C ARG A 162 2.58 9.75 9.26
N LEU A 163 2.82 10.59 8.26
CA LEU A 163 2.36 10.39 6.88
C LEU A 163 2.85 9.04 6.34
N ARG A 164 1.92 8.23 5.83
CA ARG A 164 2.22 6.92 5.22
C ARG A 164 1.58 6.87 3.85
N PRO A 165 2.34 6.67 2.77
CA PRO A 165 1.78 6.58 1.43
C PRO A 165 0.63 5.58 1.36
N HIS A 166 -0.57 6.05 1.00
CA HIS A 166 -1.77 5.22 0.87
C HIS A 166 -2.74 5.79 -0.16
N ALA A 167 -3.33 4.93 -0.97
CA ALA A 167 -4.33 5.33 -1.96
C ALA A 167 -5.63 5.79 -1.27
N VAL A 168 -6.09 6.97 -1.66
CA VAL A 168 -7.32 7.58 -1.15
C VAL A 168 -8.44 7.47 -2.19
N ARG A 169 -9.64 7.16 -1.74
CA ARG A 169 -10.84 7.10 -2.57
C ARG A 169 -11.91 8.02 -2.05
N VAL A 170 -12.54 8.73 -2.97
CA VAL A 170 -13.64 9.65 -2.69
C VAL A 170 -14.83 9.29 -3.55
N ARG A 171 -15.98 9.18 -2.92
CA ARG A 171 -17.29 9.05 -3.57
C ARG A 171 -18.14 10.25 -3.23
N ILE A 172 -18.60 10.98 -4.26
CA ILE A 172 -19.58 12.05 -4.13
C ILE A 172 -20.94 11.47 -4.52
N GLY A 173 -21.89 11.52 -3.60
CA GLY A 173 -23.23 10.99 -3.77
C GLY A 173 -24.14 11.94 -4.55
N ARG A 174 -25.38 11.53 -4.75
CA ARG A 174 -26.44 12.37 -5.31
C ARG A 174 -26.84 13.43 -4.28
N PRO A 175 -27.16 14.65 -4.72
CA PRO A 175 -27.71 15.68 -3.84
C PRO A 175 -29.01 15.18 -3.17
N LEU A 176 -29.14 15.45 -1.88
CA LEU A 176 -30.33 15.15 -1.08
C LEU A 176 -31.05 16.46 -0.81
N THR A 177 -32.36 16.48 -1.04
CA THR A 177 -33.20 17.63 -0.76
C THR A 177 -33.81 17.47 0.63
N ALA A 178 -33.54 18.42 1.54
CA ALA A 178 -34.03 18.44 2.92
C ALA A 178 -33.98 17.10 3.67
N PRO A 179 -32.83 16.38 3.68
CA PRO A 179 -32.70 15.15 4.44
C PRO A 179 -32.65 15.45 5.93
N ASP A 180 -32.95 14.47 6.78
CA ASP A 180 -32.54 14.47 8.17
C ASP A 180 -31.07 14.03 8.34
N ALA A 181 -30.56 14.11 9.57
CA ALA A 181 -29.16 13.77 9.85
C ALA A 181 -28.88 12.27 9.65
N ASP A 182 -29.84 11.41 9.95
CA ASP A 182 -29.71 9.95 9.81
C ASP A 182 -29.74 9.51 8.36
N THR A 183 -30.57 10.12 7.53
CA THR A 183 -30.59 9.90 6.07
C THR A 183 -29.27 10.36 5.44
N ALA A 184 -28.75 11.51 5.83
CA ALA A 184 -27.47 12.01 5.36
C ALA A 184 -26.29 11.09 5.79
N ARG A 185 -26.31 10.59 7.03
CA ARG A 185 -25.36 9.60 7.56
C ARG A 185 -25.43 8.28 6.81
N SER A 186 -26.64 7.76 6.62
CA SER A 186 -26.87 6.50 5.90
C SER A 186 -26.37 6.56 4.46
N ALA A 187 -26.57 7.71 3.78
CA ALA A 187 -26.03 7.94 2.44
C ALA A 187 -24.49 7.92 2.43
N VAL A 188 -23.82 8.54 3.41
CA VAL A 188 -22.34 8.48 3.55
C VAL A 188 -21.87 7.05 3.80
N LEU A 189 -22.55 6.29 4.68
CA LEU A 189 -22.24 4.87 4.94
C LEU A 189 -22.38 4.00 3.67
N GLY A 190 -23.45 4.19 2.89
CA GLY A 190 -23.65 3.51 1.62
C GLY A 190 -22.50 3.78 0.63
N LEU A 191 -22.11 5.06 0.47
CA LEU A 191 -20.98 5.46 -0.36
C LEU A 191 -19.64 4.90 0.16
N LEU A 192 -19.46 4.84 1.48
CA LEU A 192 -18.25 4.30 2.10
C LEU A 192 -18.11 2.79 1.83
N ALA A 193 -19.23 2.05 1.87
CA ALA A 193 -19.25 0.65 1.48
C ALA A 193 -18.81 0.44 0.02
N GLU A 194 -19.18 1.36 -0.88
CA GLU A 194 -18.72 1.35 -2.27
C GLU A 194 -17.23 1.76 -2.44
N CYS A 195 -16.67 2.51 -1.49
CA CYS A 195 -15.25 2.86 -1.49
C CYS A 195 -14.35 1.67 -1.17
N ARG A 196 -14.89 0.62 -0.57
CA ARG A 196 -14.10 -0.58 -0.25
C ARG A 196 -13.49 -1.14 -1.53
N PRO A 197 -12.16 -1.35 -1.57
CA PRO A 197 -11.53 -1.96 -2.73
C PRO A 197 -12.13 -3.36 -2.91
N ARG A 198 -12.63 -3.66 -4.10
CA ARG A 198 -12.92 -5.03 -4.47
C ARG A 198 -11.62 -5.81 -4.42
N ASP A 199 -11.44 -6.59 -3.36
CA ASP A 199 -10.23 -7.36 -3.12
C ASP A 199 -10.50 -8.84 -3.37
N SER A 200 -9.55 -9.53 -4.01
CA SER A 200 -9.64 -10.97 -4.23
C SER A 200 -9.61 -11.73 -2.90
N ARG A 201 -10.48 -12.73 -2.76
CA ARG A 201 -10.47 -13.66 -1.62
C ARG A 201 -9.14 -14.41 -1.54
N VAL A 202 -8.57 -14.77 -2.70
CA VAL A 202 -7.27 -15.46 -2.81
C VAL A 202 -6.17 -14.56 -2.26
N ARG A 203 -6.07 -13.30 -2.74
CA ARG A 203 -5.06 -12.37 -2.23
C ARG A 203 -5.16 -12.18 -0.71
N ARG A 204 -6.38 -12.04 -0.16
CA ARG A 204 -6.58 -11.85 1.28
C ARG A 204 -6.10 -13.05 2.10
N ARG A 205 -6.31 -14.28 1.60
CA ARG A 205 -5.80 -15.51 2.25
C ARG A 205 -4.27 -15.54 2.23
N ILE A 206 -3.67 -15.29 1.07
CA ILE A 206 -2.22 -15.25 0.89
C ILE A 206 -1.59 -14.12 1.70
N ALA A 207 -2.22 -12.94 1.75
CA ALA A 207 -1.73 -11.83 2.56
C ALA A 207 -1.74 -12.13 4.07
N ARG A 208 -2.76 -12.84 4.57
CA ARG A 208 -2.79 -13.30 5.97
C ARG A 208 -1.64 -14.27 6.28
N LEU A 209 -1.38 -15.21 5.36
CA LEU A 209 -0.24 -16.11 5.48
C LEU A 209 1.08 -15.32 5.48
N ALA A 210 1.31 -14.44 4.51
CA ALA A 210 2.52 -13.62 4.38
C ALA A 210 2.80 -12.74 5.62
N LEU A 211 1.74 -12.27 6.29
CA LEU A 211 1.84 -11.47 7.51
C LEU A 211 2.08 -12.31 8.78
N SER A 212 1.87 -13.61 8.73
CA SER A 212 2.04 -14.53 9.85
C SER A 212 3.48 -15.05 9.95
N TRP A 213 3.82 -15.66 11.10
CA TRP A 213 5.08 -16.40 11.27
C TRP A 213 5.16 -17.63 10.37
N ARG A 214 4.01 -18.24 10.02
CA ARG A 214 3.94 -19.38 9.08
C ARG A 214 4.40 -18.99 7.69
N GLY A 215 4.05 -17.79 7.21
CA GLY A 215 4.54 -17.27 5.93
C GLY A 215 6.04 -17.03 5.94
N LEU A 216 6.59 -16.58 7.06
CA LEU A 216 8.03 -16.43 7.25
C LEU A 216 8.74 -17.77 7.20
N GLY A 217 8.24 -18.76 7.96
CA GLY A 217 8.75 -20.12 7.97
C GLY A 217 8.66 -20.81 6.61
N LEU A 218 7.56 -20.61 5.88
CA LEU A 218 7.39 -21.16 4.53
C LEU A 218 8.48 -20.64 3.57
N VAL A 219 8.71 -19.33 3.56
CA VAL A 219 9.74 -18.73 2.69
C VAL A 219 11.14 -19.17 3.09
N ALA A 220 11.42 -19.25 4.40
CA ALA A 220 12.69 -19.74 4.90
C ALA A 220 12.93 -21.21 4.49
N ALA A 221 11.96 -22.10 4.74
CA ALA A 221 12.04 -23.50 4.36
C ALA A 221 12.20 -23.69 2.85
N TRP A 222 11.46 -22.92 2.06
CA TRP A 222 11.57 -22.94 0.59
C TRP A 222 12.96 -22.54 0.11
N SER A 223 13.50 -21.44 0.63
CA SER A 223 14.81 -20.92 0.23
C SER A 223 15.96 -21.81 0.69
N PHE A 224 15.82 -22.40 1.87
CA PHE A 224 16.76 -23.39 2.39
C PHE A 224 16.77 -24.66 1.53
N ALA A 225 15.59 -25.20 1.22
CA ALA A 225 15.45 -26.42 0.41
C ALA A 225 15.96 -26.19 -1.05
N GLU A 226 15.76 -25.00 -1.64
CA GLU A 226 16.31 -24.66 -2.96
C GLU A 226 17.83 -24.73 -3.00
N ALA A 227 18.48 -24.27 -1.94
CA ALA A 227 19.93 -24.30 -1.85
C ALA A 227 20.49 -25.73 -1.68
N LEU A 228 19.66 -26.70 -1.29
CA LEU A 228 20.02 -28.13 -1.19
C LEU A 228 19.66 -28.90 -2.46
N SER A 229 18.40 -28.89 -2.84
CA SER A 229 17.85 -29.78 -3.89
C SER A 229 16.59 -29.29 -4.56
N TRP A 230 15.76 -28.44 -3.88
CA TRP A 230 14.46 -28.04 -4.40
C TRP A 230 14.56 -27.36 -5.77
N PRO A 231 13.69 -27.69 -6.74
CA PRO A 231 13.82 -27.17 -8.11
C PRO A 231 13.37 -25.73 -8.29
N LEU A 232 12.46 -25.24 -7.44
CA LEU A 232 11.83 -23.95 -7.64
C LEU A 232 12.53 -22.84 -6.84
N LEU A 233 12.85 -21.76 -7.53
CA LEU A 233 13.54 -20.61 -6.95
C LEU A 233 12.70 -19.89 -5.89
N PRO A 234 13.31 -19.34 -4.81
CA PRO A 234 12.61 -18.62 -3.75
C PRO A 234 11.91 -17.35 -4.24
N GLU A 235 12.35 -16.79 -5.37
CA GLU A 235 11.74 -15.64 -6.02
C GLU A 235 10.28 -15.89 -6.42
N LEU A 236 9.89 -17.14 -6.69
CA LEU A 236 8.49 -17.49 -6.96
C LEU A 236 7.62 -17.30 -5.70
N ALA A 237 8.08 -17.80 -4.55
CA ALA A 237 7.38 -17.59 -3.28
C ALA A 237 7.31 -16.10 -2.92
N LEU A 238 8.39 -15.35 -3.12
CA LEU A 238 8.41 -13.90 -2.91
C LEU A 238 7.47 -13.17 -3.86
N ALA A 239 7.37 -13.56 -5.15
CA ALA A 239 6.45 -12.96 -6.11
C ALA A 239 5.00 -13.08 -5.63
N VAL A 240 4.63 -14.20 -5.06
CA VAL A 240 3.29 -14.41 -4.52
C VAL A 240 3.06 -13.65 -3.22
N LEU A 241 3.98 -13.74 -2.26
CA LEU A 241 3.78 -13.26 -0.89
C LEU A 241 4.03 -11.74 -0.76
N CYS A 242 5.09 -11.20 -1.37
CA CYS A 242 5.41 -9.78 -1.28
C CYS A 242 4.38 -8.91 -2.02
N VAL A 243 3.89 -9.38 -3.19
CA VAL A 243 2.85 -8.65 -3.93
C VAL A 243 1.50 -8.72 -3.20
N ALA A 244 1.17 -9.85 -2.58
CA ALA A 244 -0.05 -9.97 -1.76
C ALA A 244 -0.01 -9.08 -0.51
N ALA A 245 1.14 -8.98 0.16
CA ALA A 245 1.32 -8.26 1.42
C ALA A 245 2.63 -7.45 1.46
N PRO A 246 2.71 -6.30 0.77
CA PRO A 246 3.96 -5.51 0.71
C PRO A 246 4.54 -5.11 2.07
N ARG A 247 3.69 -5.01 3.11
CA ARG A 247 4.15 -4.70 4.47
C ARG A 247 5.03 -5.79 5.08
N ALA A 248 4.89 -7.02 4.62
CA ALA A 248 5.72 -8.15 5.03
C ALA A 248 6.97 -8.29 4.15
N GLY A 249 7.06 -7.57 3.03
CA GLY A 249 8.05 -7.77 1.98
C GLY A 249 9.48 -7.81 2.49
N LEU A 250 9.92 -6.81 3.26
CA LEU A 250 11.29 -6.76 3.75
C LEU A 250 11.64 -7.98 4.62
N ARG A 251 10.77 -8.32 5.59
CA ARG A 251 11.05 -9.45 6.50
C ARG A 251 11.05 -10.79 5.78
N LEU A 252 10.14 -11.00 4.79
CA LEU A 252 10.11 -12.20 3.97
C LEU A 252 11.37 -12.32 3.13
N THR A 253 11.81 -11.23 2.53
CA THR A 253 13.00 -11.15 1.69
C THR A 253 14.28 -11.44 2.49
N VAL A 254 14.42 -10.82 3.66
CA VAL A 254 15.58 -11.05 4.55
C VAL A 254 15.59 -12.51 5.02
N SER A 255 14.43 -13.06 5.42
CA SER A 255 14.33 -14.47 5.81
C SER A 255 14.72 -15.42 4.67
N ALA A 256 14.27 -15.13 3.43
CA ALA A 256 14.66 -15.91 2.26
C ALA A 256 16.17 -15.90 2.02
N ALA A 257 16.80 -14.72 2.09
CA ALA A 257 18.23 -14.57 1.86
C ALA A 257 19.06 -15.30 2.92
N VAL A 258 18.73 -15.13 4.20
CA VAL A 258 19.42 -15.82 5.31
C VAL A 258 19.26 -17.34 5.20
N ALA A 259 18.05 -17.83 4.97
CA ALA A 259 17.78 -19.26 4.84
C ALA A 259 18.47 -19.89 3.61
N SER A 260 18.55 -19.15 2.50
CA SER A 260 19.27 -19.60 1.29
C SER A 260 20.77 -19.76 1.56
N VAL A 261 21.40 -18.81 2.26
CA VAL A 261 22.83 -18.92 2.62
C VAL A 261 23.06 -20.06 3.60
N ALA A 262 22.17 -20.23 4.58
CA ALA A 262 22.24 -21.36 5.52
C ALA A 262 22.11 -22.72 4.81
N GLY A 263 21.18 -22.85 3.88
CA GLY A 263 21.03 -24.05 3.05
C GLY A 263 22.27 -24.32 2.19
N GLY A 264 22.86 -23.28 1.60
CA GLY A 264 24.11 -23.38 0.84
C GLY A 264 25.31 -23.79 1.70
N LEU A 265 25.36 -23.38 2.96
CA LEU A 265 26.38 -23.84 3.91
C LEU A 265 26.21 -25.33 4.26
N VAL A 266 24.95 -25.76 4.47
CA VAL A 266 24.66 -27.19 4.69
C VAL A 266 25.01 -28.02 3.45
N ALA A 267 24.65 -27.54 2.24
CA ALA A 267 25.05 -28.21 1.00
C ALA A 267 26.57 -28.34 0.89
N LEU A 268 27.30 -27.26 1.10
CA LEU A 268 28.77 -27.26 1.12
C LEU A 268 29.32 -28.33 2.08
N ALA A 269 28.82 -28.37 3.31
CA ALA A 269 29.25 -29.35 4.31
C ALA A 269 28.96 -30.82 3.90
N LEU A 270 27.77 -31.06 3.33
CA LEU A 270 27.37 -32.39 2.85
C LEU A 270 28.26 -32.88 1.72
N TYR A 271 28.66 -31.99 0.78
CA TYR A 271 29.50 -32.37 -0.35
C TYR A 271 31.01 -32.35 -0.06
N SER A 272 31.46 -31.81 1.09
CA SER A 272 32.87 -31.71 1.43
C SER A 272 33.42 -32.93 2.16
N GLY A 273 32.59 -33.81 2.74
CA GLY A 273 33.06 -34.90 3.59
C GLY A 273 32.34 -36.22 3.41
N THR A 274 31.35 -36.30 2.53
CA THR A 274 30.52 -37.53 2.40
C THR A 274 30.31 -37.88 0.93
N SER A 275 30.06 -39.17 0.67
CA SER A 275 29.62 -39.68 -0.63
C SER A 275 28.15 -39.43 -0.93
N VAL A 276 27.49 -38.55 -0.15
CA VAL A 276 26.06 -38.22 -0.32
C VAL A 276 25.88 -37.36 -1.54
N GLU A 277 25.13 -37.84 -2.52
CA GLU A 277 24.66 -37.05 -3.64
C GLU A 277 23.17 -36.75 -3.49
N LEU A 278 22.85 -35.47 -3.27
CA LEU A 278 21.44 -35.00 -3.29
C LEU A 278 20.95 -34.89 -4.73
N PRO A 279 19.69 -35.26 -5.02
CA PRO A 279 19.10 -35.04 -6.32
C PRO A 279 19.17 -33.56 -6.70
N GLN A 280 19.60 -33.24 -7.92
CA GLN A 280 19.68 -31.89 -8.44
C GLN A 280 18.77 -31.73 -9.67
N PRO A 281 17.45 -31.75 -9.49
CA PRO A 281 16.51 -31.65 -10.60
C PRO A 281 16.64 -30.30 -11.30
N LEU A 282 16.35 -30.33 -12.61
CA LEU A 282 16.39 -29.14 -13.50
C LEU A 282 17.81 -28.53 -13.61
N THR A 283 18.84 -29.37 -13.56
CA THR A 283 20.22 -29.02 -13.86
C THR A 283 20.74 -29.83 -15.05
N THR A 284 21.78 -29.35 -15.72
CA THR A 284 22.43 -30.04 -16.86
C THR A 284 23.90 -30.31 -16.55
N SER A 285 24.50 -31.32 -17.20
CA SER A 285 25.92 -31.60 -17.04
C SER A 285 26.80 -30.38 -17.36
N ARG A 286 26.38 -29.57 -18.34
CA ARG A 286 27.08 -28.33 -18.72
C ARG A 286 27.07 -27.30 -17.59
N MET A 287 25.97 -27.18 -16.82
CA MET A 287 25.92 -26.30 -15.62
C MET A 287 26.92 -26.76 -14.57
N HIS A 288 27.02 -28.07 -14.32
CA HIS A 288 27.95 -28.64 -13.36
C HIS A 288 29.41 -28.43 -13.79
N THR A 289 29.77 -28.74 -15.03
CA THR A 289 31.14 -28.55 -15.51
C THR A 289 31.55 -27.09 -15.51
N THR A 290 30.62 -26.17 -15.84
CA THR A 290 30.89 -24.73 -15.78
C THR A 290 31.12 -24.26 -14.36
N ALA A 291 30.23 -24.58 -13.43
CA ALA A 291 30.39 -24.22 -12.01
C ALA A 291 31.66 -24.83 -11.41
N GLN A 292 31.99 -26.08 -11.75
CA GLN A 292 33.22 -26.74 -11.32
C GLN A 292 34.47 -26.00 -11.80
N LYS A 293 34.49 -25.60 -13.08
CA LYS A 293 35.59 -24.82 -13.66
C LYS A 293 35.75 -23.47 -12.97
N GLU A 294 34.66 -22.75 -12.75
CA GLU A 294 34.68 -21.44 -12.07
C GLU A 294 35.14 -21.57 -10.61
N ILE A 295 34.65 -22.59 -9.88
CA ILE A 295 35.07 -22.85 -8.48
C ILE A 295 36.57 -23.22 -8.41
N ARG A 296 37.10 -24.01 -9.34
CA ARG A 296 38.53 -24.34 -9.39
C ARG A 296 39.40 -23.11 -9.63
N LEU A 297 38.96 -22.16 -10.45
CA LEU A 297 39.69 -20.95 -10.78
C LEU A 297 39.59 -19.87 -9.72
N GLU A 298 38.41 -19.66 -9.13
CA GLU A 298 38.09 -18.50 -8.30
C GLU A 298 37.73 -18.84 -6.85
N GLY A 299 37.63 -20.13 -6.52
CA GLY A 299 37.20 -20.60 -5.19
C GLY A 299 35.81 -20.06 -4.84
N ALA A 300 35.65 -19.59 -3.60
CA ALA A 300 34.39 -19.02 -3.12
C ALA A 300 33.91 -17.79 -3.95
N ARG A 301 34.78 -17.10 -4.66
CA ARG A 301 34.43 -15.93 -5.48
C ARG A 301 33.54 -16.29 -6.67
N ALA A 302 33.63 -17.52 -7.18
CA ALA A 302 32.84 -17.98 -8.31
C ALA A 302 31.32 -17.82 -8.11
N VAL A 303 30.81 -17.85 -6.86
CA VAL A 303 29.38 -17.66 -6.56
C VAL A 303 28.84 -16.30 -7.01
N ARG A 304 29.70 -15.32 -7.30
CA ARG A 304 29.30 -14.00 -7.84
C ARG A 304 28.64 -14.11 -9.23
N HIS A 305 28.97 -15.14 -10.00
CA HIS A 305 28.40 -15.39 -11.32
C HIS A 305 26.95 -15.92 -11.24
N GLN A 306 26.58 -16.54 -10.11
CA GLN A 306 25.28 -17.18 -9.90
C GLN A 306 24.07 -16.29 -10.20
N PRO A 307 24.02 -14.99 -9.82
CA PRO A 307 22.86 -14.14 -10.10
C PRO A 307 22.50 -13.98 -11.58
N ALA A 308 23.50 -14.07 -12.47
CA ALA A 308 23.36 -13.81 -13.91
C ALA A 308 23.56 -15.06 -14.80
N SER A 309 24.20 -16.11 -14.31
CA SER A 309 24.56 -17.29 -15.11
C SER A 309 23.40 -18.20 -15.50
N GLY A 310 22.27 -18.12 -14.77
CA GLY A 310 21.20 -19.11 -14.89
C GLY A 310 21.48 -20.45 -14.23
N ILE A 311 22.69 -20.68 -13.70
CA ILE A 311 23.04 -21.88 -12.94
C ILE A 311 22.41 -21.79 -11.55
N PRO A 312 21.67 -22.83 -11.08
CA PRO A 312 21.10 -22.84 -9.75
C PRO A 312 22.15 -22.77 -8.64
N TYR A 313 21.83 -22.08 -7.54
CA TYR A 313 22.75 -21.91 -6.41
C TYR A 313 23.21 -23.23 -5.80
N LYS A 314 22.34 -24.24 -5.75
CA LYS A 314 22.66 -25.60 -5.28
C LYS A 314 23.84 -26.24 -6.03
N VAL A 315 23.97 -25.97 -7.33
CA VAL A 315 25.10 -26.49 -8.15
C VAL A 315 26.42 -25.88 -7.69
N TYR A 316 26.46 -24.54 -7.51
CA TYR A 316 27.66 -23.87 -6.97
C TYR A 316 28.01 -24.36 -5.58
N ALA A 317 27.01 -24.56 -4.70
CA ALA A 317 27.23 -25.03 -3.34
C ALA A 317 27.80 -26.46 -3.30
N ALA A 318 27.30 -27.36 -4.17
CA ALA A 318 27.78 -28.71 -4.30
C ALA A 318 29.23 -28.74 -4.84
N GLU A 319 29.53 -28.03 -5.91
CA GLU A 319 30.88 -27.98 -6.50
C GLU A 319 31.89 -27.31 -5.55
N ALA A 320 31.47 -26.31 -4.78
CA ALA A 320 32.30 -25.70 -3.75
C ALA A 320 32.63 -26.67 -2.61
N GLY A 321 31.65 -27.48 -2.19
CA GLY A 321 31.88 -28.55 -1.21
C GLY A 321 32.89 -29.59 -1.71
N ARG A 322 32.69 -30.10 -2.93
CA ARG A 322 33.63 -31.08 -3.56
C ARG A 322 35.04 -30.51 -3.73
N ALA A 323 35.17 -29.20 -3.96
CA ALA A 323 36.46 -28.54 -4.09
C ALA A 323 37.09 -28.13 -2.74
N GLY A 324 36.47 -28.43 -1.60
CA GLY A 324 37.01 -28.11 -0.27
C GLY A 324 37.06 -26.58 0.01
N VAL A 325 36.14 -25.80 -0.53
CA VAL A 325 36.11 -24.35 -0.31
C VAL A 325 35.84 -24.05 1.17
N PRO A 326 36.65 -23.18 1.84
CA PRO A 326 36.47 -22.86 3.25
C PRO A 326 35.09 -22.26 3.55
N ALA A 327 34.40 -22.77 4.57
CA ALA A 327 33.00 -22.39 4.92
C ALA A 327 32.85 -20.89 5.19
N GLY A 328 33.78 -20.25 5.88
CA GLY A 328 33.74 -18.79 6.15
C GLY A 328 33.80 -17.95 4.87
N ALA A 329 34.68 -18.32 3.93
CA ALA A 329 34.78 -17.64 2.64
C ALA A 329 33.50 -17.85 1.80
N TRP A 330 32.95 -19.09 1.84
CA TRP A 330 31.70 -19.41 1.16
C TRP A 330 30.53 -18.56 1.68
N VAL A 331 30.31 -18.52 3.00
CA VAL A 331 29.23 -17.74 3.63
C VAL A 331 29.34 -16.26 3.26
N LEU A 332 30.53 -15.66 3.38
CA LEU A 332 30.75 -14.26 3.06
C LEU A 332 30.37 -13.94 1.60
N ARG A 333 30.85 -14.74 0.64
CA ARG A 333 30.61 -14.51 -0.79
C ARG A 333 29.16 -14.85 -1.19
N SER A 334 28.59 -15.91 -0.61
CA SER A 334 27.18 -16.26 -0.83
C SER A 334 26.24 -15.21 -0.27
N THR A 335 26.55 -14.61 0.88
CA THR A 335 25.73 -13.53 1.44
C THR A 335 25.69 -12.34 0.49
N ALA A 336 26.81 -11.97 -0.12
CA ALA A 336 26.84 -10.90 -1.11
C ALA A 336 26.03 -11.27 -2.38
N ALA A 337 26.29 -12.42 -2.99
CA ALA A 337 25.65 -12.83 -4.25
C ALA A 337 24.15 -13.10 -4.10
N ARG A 338 23.78 -13.92 -3.10
CA ARG A 338 22.35 -14.25 -2.83
C ARG A 338 21.59 -13.07 -2.24
N GLY A 339 22.25 -12.29 -1.36
CA GLY A 339 21.68 -11.06 -0.81
C GLY A 339 21.31 -10.08 -1.91
N GLN A 340 22.23 -9.75 -2.80
CA GLN A 340 22.00 -8.86 -3.93
C GLN A 340 20.82 -9.33 -4.78
N ARG A 341 20.76 -10.60 -5.16
CA ARG A 341 19.70 -11.16 -6.00
C ARG A 341 18.36 -11.21 -5.26
N ILE A 342 18.30 -11.89 -4.11
CA ILE A 342 17.03 -12.13 -3.39
C ILE A 342 16.48 -10.79 -2.85
N VAL A 343 17.34 -9.94 -2.29
CA VAL A 343 16.91 -8.63 -1.77
C VAL A 343 16.48 -7.71 -2.90
N GLY A 344 17.24 -7.64 -4.01
CA GLY A 344 16.86 -6.84 -5.16
C GLY A 344 15.49 -7.24 -5.73
N VAL A 345 15.29 -8.54 -6.01
CA VAL A 345 14.01 -9.04 -6.51
C VAL A 345 12.88 -8.83 -5.49
N GLY A 346 13.11 -9.12 -4.21
CA GLY A 346 12.11 -8.95 -3.15
C GLY A 346 11.65 -7.49 -2.99
N LEU A 347 12.57 -6.53 -3.10
CA LEU A 347 12.24 -5.09 -3.05
C LEU A 347 11.41 -4.68 -4.27
N VAL A 348 11.77 -5.13 -5.48
CA VAL A 348 11.00 -4.87 -6.70
C VAL A 348 9.59 -5.45 -6.58
N LEU A 349 9.45 -6.69 -6.13
CA LEU A 349 8.16 -7.35 -5.93
C LEU A 349 7.31 -6.64 -4.85
N THR A 350 7.94 -6.17 -3.79
CA THR A 350 7.30 -5.37 -2.76
C THR A 350 6.77 -4.05 -3.34
N LEU A 351 7.57 -3.37 -4.16
CA LEU A 351 7.16 -2.15 -4.86
C LEU A 351 6.00 -2.41 -5.81
N ILE A 352 6.06 -3.48 -6.61
CA ILE A 352 4.93 -3.91 -7.46
C ILE A 352 3.67 -4.10 -6.62
N GLY A 353 3.77 -4.75 -5.46
CA GLY A 353 2.66 -4.93 -4.53
C GLY A 353 2.10 -3.61 -3.98
N VAL A 354 2.94 -2.61 -3.73
CA VAL A 354 2.51 -1.26 -3.33
C VAL A 354 1.79 -0.56 -4.49
N LEU A 355 2.35 -0.57 -5.68
CA LEU A 355 1.80 0.12 -6.85
C LEU A 355 0.51 -0.54 -7.37
N SER A 356 0.41 -1.86 -7.27
CA SER A 356 -0.75 -2.63 -7.73
C SER A 356 -1.95 -2.63 -6.79
N GLN A 357 -1.95 -1.86 -5.72
CA GLN A 357 -3.03 -1.84 -4.72
C GLN A 357 -4.44 -1.60 -5.29
N ARG A 358 -4.56 -0.80 -6.34
CA ARG A 358 -5.83 -0.54 -7.04
C ARG A 358 -6.35 -1.74 -7.82
N TRP A 359 -5.49 -2.71 -8.19
CA TRP A 359 -5.79 -3.88 -9.01
C TRP A 359 -5.90 -5.19 -8.21
N ARG A 360 -5.99 -5.12 -6.89
CA ARG A 360 -6.06 -6.29 -5.98
C ARG A 360 -7.12 -7.34 -6.35
N ARG A 361 -8.20 -6.92 -7.03
CA ARG A 361 -9.24 -7.84 -7.54
C ARG A 361 -8.70 -8.81 -8.60
N PHE A 362 -7.67 -8.40 -9.34
CA PHE A 362 -7.05 -9.19 -10.41
C PHE A 362 -5.86 -10.04 -9.92
N PHE A 363 -5.70 -10.20 -8.62
CA PHE A 363 -4.60 -11.00 -8.07
C PHE A 363 -4.60 -12.46 -8.54
N PRO A 364 -5.75 -13.15 -8.77
CA PRO A 364 -5.74 -14.50 -9.37
C PRO A 364 -5.12 -14.53 -10.76
N GLN A 365 -5.41 -13.54 -11.61
CA GLN A 365 -4.82 -13.41 -12.95
C GLN A 365 -3.32 -13.14 -12.88
N TYR A 366 -2.89 -12.33 -11.90
CA TYR A 366 -1.48 -12.13 -11.60
C TYR A 366 -0.78 -13.45 -11.24
N LEU A 367 -1.38 -14.32 -10.43
CA LEU A 367 -0.81 -15.64 -10.10
C LEU A 367 -0.63 -16.52 -11.34
N ILE A 368 -1.61 -16.55 -12.23
CA ILE A 368 -1.52 -17.29 -13.51
C ILE A 368 -0.37 -16.72 -14.33
N PHE A 369 -0.30 -15.40 -14.50
CA PHE A 369 0.78 -14.73 -15.23
C PHE A 369 2.15 -15.07 -14.64
N VAL A 370 2.32 -14.98 -13.34
CA VAL A 370 3.58 -15.33 -12.65
C VAL A 370 3.94 -16.79 -12.90
N GLY A 371 2.99 -17.71 -12.79
CA GLY A 371 3.22 -19.13 -13.05
C GLY A 371 3.68 -19.39 -14.48
N VAL A 372 2.98 -18.84 -15.46
CA VAL A 372 3.33 -18.98 -16.88
C VAL A 372 4.70 -18.35 -17.18
N ALA A 373 4.93 -17.10 -16.74
CA ALA A 373 6.19 -16.41 -16.98
C ALA A 373 7.37 -17.14 -16.34
N PHE A 374 7.18 -17.67 -15.13
CA PHE A 374 8.23 -18.43 -14.43
C PHE A 374 8.54 -19.75 -15.15
N THR A 375 7.52 -20.48 -15.60
CA THR A 375 7.69 -21.73 -16.37
C THR A 375 8.39 -21.47 -17.70
N ALA A 376 7.98 -20.43 -18.43
CA ALA A 376 8.60 -20.05 -19.69
C ALA A 376 10.08 -19.65 -19.50
N LEU A 377 10.37 -18.82 -18.49
CA LEU A 377 11.75 -18.42 -18.17
C LEU A 377 12.61 -19.64 -17.81
N PHE A 378 12.05 -20.56 -17.01
CA PHE A 378 12.73 -21.79 -16.61
C PHE A 378 13.05 -22.67 -17.84
N ALA A 379 12.08 -22.85 -18.73
CA ALA A 379 12.28 -23.60 -19.98
C ALA A 379 13.36 -22.98 -20.85
N LEU A 380 13.38 -21.65 -21.00
CA LEU A 380 14.40 -20.91 -21.74
C LEU A 380 15.80 -21.10 -21.13
N VAL A 381 15.93 -20.99 -19.79
CA VAL A 381 17.21 -21.20 -19.13
C VAL A 381 17.72 -22.62 -19.34
N ILE A 382 16.86 -23.63 -19.15
CA ILE A 382 17.26 -25.03 -19.35
C ILE A 382 17.63 -25.29 -20.80
N SER A 383 16.89 -24.77 -21.78
CA SER A 383 17.21 -24.92 -23.21
C SER A 383 18.54 -24.28 -23.57
N ALA A 384 18.87 -23.13 -22.99
CA ALA A 384 20.17 -22.46 -23.23
C ALA A 384 21.37 -23.22 -22.65
N TRP A 385 21.12 -24.12 -21.66
CA TRP A 385 22.15 -24.90 -20.98
C TRP A 385 22.20 -26.37 -21.41
N ARG A 386 21.33 -26.81 -22.32
CA ARG A 386 21.41 -28.10 -22.99
C ARG A 386 22.45 -28.03 -24.12
#